data_6e78af26965f44efc6f4acdedb635b91
#
_entry.id   6e78af26965f44efc6f4acdedb635b91
#
_cell.length_a   1.000
_cell.length_b   1.000
_cell.length_c   1.000
_cell.angle_alpha   90.00
_cell.angle_beta   90.00
_cell.angle_gamma   90.00
#
_symmetry.space_group_name_H-M   'P 1'
#
loop_
_entity.id
_entity.type
_entity.pdbx_description
1 polymer ?
#
loop_
_entity_poly.entity_id
_entity_poly.type
_entity_poly.pdbx_seq_one_letter_code
_entity_poly.pdbx_strand_id
1 'polypeptide(L)'
;QDPNIVVLCADLKESTRAEWFEKEFPDRFIEMGIGEQNMAATAAGFALAGKIPFIASYAAFSPGRNYEQIRTTAALNDVPVKVCGMHAGVSVGPDGATHQMLEDIAMMRAMPNMIVLNPCDAEEARKATLAAASNGKPTYIRFGRAGVPVFTTPETPFAVGKALLLWNSEKPKVAFLSTGALSYEALLAARALHADGIESIVA
;
A
#
# COMPACT_ATOMS: atom_id res chain seq x y z
N GLN A 1 16.04 -9.99 0.71
CA GLN A 1 17.51 -10.07 0.65
C GLN A 1 18.11 -9.58 -0.69
N ASP A 2 17.29 -9.05 -1.61
CA ASP A 2 17.75 -8.49 -2.88
C ASP A 2 18.61 -7.23 -2.62
N PRO A 3 19.90 -7.19 -3.03
CA PRO A 3 20.78 -6.05 -2.81
C PRO A 3 20.40 -4.81 -3.64
N ASN A 4 19.49 -4.95 -4.58
CA ASN A 4 18.98 -3.82 -5.36
C ASN A 4 17.85 -3.05 -4.66
N ILE A 5 17.27 -3.59 -3.60
CA ILE A 5 16.27 -2.86 -2.81
C ILE A 5 16.96 -1.76 -2.00
N VAL A 6 16.49 -0.53 -2.17
CA VAL A 6 16.85 0.65 -1.38
C VAL A 6 15.59 1.28 -0.81
N VAL A 7 15.70 1.87 0.37
CA VAL A 7 14.56 2.54 1.03
C VAL A 7 14.91 4.00 1.24
N LEU A 8 14.01 4.90 0.84
CA LEU A 8 14.10 6.32 1.07
C LEU A 8 12.97 6.76 2.00
N CYS A 9 13.27 7.64 2.96
CA CYS A 9 12.29 8.18 3.89
C CYS A 9 12.41 9.69 3.99
N ALA A 10 11.32 10.36 4.31
CA ALA A 10 11.27 11.80 4.46
C ALA A 10 10.93 12.15 5.92
N ASP A 11 11.92 12.01 6.81
CA ASP A 11 11.88 12.38 8.24
C ASP A 11 10.75 11.73 9.06
N LEU A 12 10.31 10.52 8.66
CA LEU A 12 9.23 9.77 9.31
C LEU A 12 9.58 8.29 9.52
N LYS A 13 10.87 7.96 9.61
CA LYS A 13 11.32 6.56 9.63
C LYS A 13 10.79 5.74 10.81
N GLU A 14 10.67 6.33 11.99
CA GLU A 14 10.13 5.66 13.18
C GLU A 14 8.63 5.37 13.02
N SER A 15 7.86 6.37 12.57
CA SER A 15 6.41 6.27 12.39
C SER A 15 6.03 5.30 11.26
N THR A 16 6.81 5.26 10.19
CA THR A 16 6.60 4.38 9.04
C THR A 16 7.23 3.00 9.22
N ARG A 17 7.99 2.78 10.28
CA ARG A 17 8.81 1.58 10.52
C ARG A 17 9.94 1.36 9.50
N ALA A 18 10.25 2.36 8.70
CA ALA A 18 11.38 2.31 7.78
C ALA A 18 12.74 2.20 8.52
N GLU A 19 12.79 2.62 9.79
CA GLU A 19 13.94 2.42 10.68
C GLU A 19 14.36 0.96 10.85
N TRP A 20 13.44 -0.01 10.68
CA TRP A 20 13.79 -1.42 10.75
C TRP A 20 14.67 -1.84 9.58
N PHE A 21 14.40 -1.29 8.39
CA PHE A 21 15.26 -1.50 7.23
C PHE A 21 16.61 -0.81 7.40
N GLU A 22 16.61 0.43 7.92
CA GLU A 22 17.86 1.16 8.23
C GLU A 22 18.76 0.38 9.18
N LYS A 23 18.22 -0.21 10.25
CA LYS A 23 18.98 -1.00 11.23
C LYS A 23 19.63 -2.24 10.61
N GLU A 24 18.95 -2.89 9.69
CA GLU A 24 19.44 -4.11 9.04
C GLU A 24 20.36 -3.82 7.83
N PHE A 25 20.08 -2.72 7.14
CA PHE A 25 20.74 -2.38 5.87
C PHE A 25 21.07 -0.88 5.77
N PRO A 26 21.92 -0.33 6.65
CA PRO A 26 22.17 1.11 6.72
C PRO A 26 22.71 1.70 5.40
N ASP A 27 23.53 0.96 4.66
CA ASP A 27 24.09 1.40 3.36
C ASP A 27 23.08 1.47 2.21
N ARG A 28 21.85 1.02 2.46
CA ARG A 28 20.75 0.99 1.48
C ARG A 28 19.54 1.82 1.93
N PHE A 29 19.69 2.52 3.04
CA PHE A 29 18.69 3.46 3.56
C PHE A 29 19.15 4.89 3.29
N ILE A 30 18.26 5.74 2.81
CA ILE A 30 18.53 7.14 2.49
C ILE A 30 17.49 8.02 3.19
N GLU A 31 17.96 8.83 4.14
CA GLU A 31 17.14 9.86 4.74
C GLU A 31 17.16 11.13 3.87
N MET A 32 15.97 11.55 3.42
CA MET A 32 15.81 12.68 2.49
C MET A 32 15.42 13.99 3.19
N GLY A 33 15.23 13.95 4.52
CA GLY A 33 14.61 15.06 5.26
C GLY A 33 13.15 15.31 4.81
N ILE A 34 12.58 16.44 5.18
CA ILE A 34 11.18 16.77 4.82
C ILE A 34 11.11 17.25 3.36
N GLY A 35 11.44 16.35 2.43
CA GLY A 35 11.57 16.65 1.00
C GLY A 35 10.93 15.57 0.12
N GLU A 36 9.63 15.31 0.27
CA GLU A 36 8.94 14.21 -0.42
C GLU A 36 9.00 14.30 -1.94
N GLN A 37 8.99 15.53 -2.49
CA GLN A 37 9.14 15.74 -3.94
C GLN A 37 10.53 15.31 -4.41
N ASN A 38 11.57 15.72 -3.68
CA ASN A 38 12.95 15.29 -3.96
C ASN A 38 13.11 13.78 -3.77
N MET A 39 12.49 13.20 -2.74
CA MET A 39 12.49 11.76 -2.49
C MET A 39 11.92 10.98 -3.69
N ALA A 40 10.80 11.41 -4.25
CA ALA A 40 10.19 10.74 -5.41
C ALA A 40 11.07 10.83 -6.67
N ALA A 41 11.62 12.00 -6.96
CA ALA A 41 12.51 12.20 -8.10
C ALA A 41 13.82 11.40 -7.95
N THR A 42 14.43 11.41 -6.76
CA THR A 42 15.63 10.63 -6.45
C THR A 42 15.37 9.12 -6.57
N ALA A 43 14.22 8.64 -6.08
CA ALA A 43 13.83 7.25 -6.23
C ALA A 43 13.70 6.84 -7.70
N ALA A 44 13.12 7.68 -8.55
CA ALA A 44 13.06 7.41 -9.98
C ALA A 44 14.46 7.31 -10.61
N GLY A 45 15.42 8.15 -10.18
CA GLY A 45 16.83 8.05 -10.57
C GLY A 45 17.46 6.72 -10.15
N PHE A 46 17.23 6.27 -8.92
CA PHE A 46 17.67 4.95 -8.47
C PHE A 46 17.06 3.82 -9.30
N ALA A 47 15.77 3.93 -9.64
CA ALA A 47 15.11 2.93 -10.48
C ALA A 47 15.71 2.85 -11.89
N LEU A 48 16.01 4.00 -12.51
CA LEU A 48 16.71 4.06 -13.79
C LEU A 48 18.14 3.48 -13.72
N ALA A 49 18.78 3.58 -12.56
CA ALA A 49 20.09 2.95 -12.30
C ALA A 49 20.01 1.45 -11.94
N GLY A 50 18.85 0.81 -12.10
CA GLY A 50 18.64 -0.61 -11.87
C GLY A 50 18.35 -1.00 -10.42
N LYS A 51 18.03 -0.04 -9.52
CA LYS A 51 17.59 -0.32 -8.16
C LYS A 51 16.07 -0.49 -8.07
N ILE A 52 15.62 -1.01 -6.95
CA ILE A 52 14.21 -1.17 -6.61
C ILE A 52 13.93 -0.26 -5.39
N PRO A 53 13.64 1.02 -5.62
CA PRO A 53 13.46 1.97 -4.53
C PRO A 53 12.05 1.86 -3.93
N PHE A 54 12.01 1.78 -2.59
CA PHE A 54 10.82 1.97 -1.78
C PHE A 54 10.88 3.35 -1.14
N ILE A 55 9.86 4.19 -1.33
CA ILE A 55 9.73 5.47 -0.66
C ILE A 55 8.65 5.39 0.39
N ALA A 56 8.93 5.85 1.61
CA ALA A 56 8.04 5.74 2.75
C ALA A 56 7.78 7.11 3.39
N SER A 57 6.50 7.47 3.47
CA SER A 57 6.02 8.64 4.20
C SER A 57 4.52 8.47 4.49
N TYR A 58 3.91 9.39 5.24
CA TYR A 58 2.45 9.40 5.36
C TYR A 58 1.80 9.66 4.00
N ALA A 59 0.65 9.03 3.76
CA ALA A 59 -0.04 9.14 2.48
C ALA A 59 -0.40 10.60 2.13
N ALA A 60 -0.68 11.44 3.11
CA ALA A 60 -0.89 12.88 2.92
C ALA A 60 0.32 13.59 2.30
N PHE A 61 1.53 13.07 2.49
CA PHE A 61 2.77 13.65 1.98
C PHE A 61 3.33 12.85 0.79
N SER A 62 3.17 11.53 0.78
CA SER A 62 3.53 10.66 -0.34
C SER A 62 2.41 9.59 -0.50
N PRO A 63 1.49 9.74 -1.44
CA PRO A 63 1.58 10.51 -2.69
C PRO A 63 1.02 11.95 -2.65
N GLY A 64 0.47 12.45 -1.55
CA GLY A 64 -0.26 13.71 -1.56
C GLY A 64 0.57 14.91 -2.04
N ARG A 65 1.73 15.16 -1.45
CA ARG A 65 2.60 16.30 -1.77
C ARG A 65 3.43 16.09 -3.04
N ASN A 66 3.86 14.87 -3.30
CA ASN A 66 4.77 14.53 -4.39
C ASN A 66 4.09 13.84 -5.59
N TYR A 67 2.78 14.01 -5.73
CA TYR A 67 1.97 13.38 -6.78
C TYR A 67 2.53 13.66 -8.19
N GLU A 68 2.87 14.91 -8.48
CA GLU A 68 3.40 15.32 -9.79
C GLU A 68 4.73 14.59 -10.07
N GLN A 69 5.65 14.54 -9.10
CA GLN A 69 6.95 13.90 -9.28
C GLN A 69 6.79 12.39 -9.49
N ILE A 70 5.90 11.72 -8.75
CA ILE A 70 5.59 10.29 -8.98
C ILE A 70 5.04 10.10 -10.40
N ARG A 71 4.12 10.98 -10.83
CA ARG A 71 3.52 10.91 -12.16
C ARG A 71 4.56 11.03 -13.28
N THR A 72 5.38 12.07 -13.23
CA THR A 72 6.27 12.42 -14.33
C THR A 72 7.56 11.62 -14.34
N THR A 73 8.08 11.26 -13.16
CA THR A 73 9.38 10.56 -13.09
C THR A 73 9.24 9.04 -12.98
N ALA A 74 8.21 8.53 -12.30
CA ALA A 74 8.03 7.10 -12.10
C ALA A 74 6.99 6.49 -13.03
N ALA A 75 5.74 7.01 -13.02
CA ALA A 75 4.64 6.40 -13.75
C ALA A 75 4.78 6.53 -15.28
N LEU A 76 5.12 7.73 -15.79
CA LEU A 76 5.29 7.94 -17.22
C LEU A 76 6.51 7.19 -17.78
N ASN A 77 7.58 7.06 -17.00
CA ASN A 77 8.78 6.31 -17.41
C ASN A 77 8.65 4.79 -17.15
N ASP A 78 7.55 4.36 -16.54
CA ASP A 78 7.27 2.95 -16.21
C ASP A 78 8.39 2.27 -15.41
N VAL A 79 8.98 3.00 -14.45
CA VAL A 79 10.09 2.52 -13.61
C VAL A 79 9.61 2.03 -12.24
N PRO A 80 10.28 1.03 -11.63
CA PRO A 80 9.78 0.27 -10.49
C PRO A 80 9.89 0.99 -9.14
N VAL A 81 9.47 2.24 -9.04
CA VAL A 81 9.36 2.95 -7.75
C VAL A 81 8.18 2.39 -6.95
N LYS A 82 8.42 2.03 -5.69
CA LYS A 82 7.42 1.52 -4.75
C LYS A 82 7.05 2.62 -3.76
N VAL A 83 5.86 3.17 -3.91
CA VAL A 83 5.34 4.26 -3.09
C VAL A 83 4.55 3.65 -1.94
N CYS A 84 5.09 3.72 -0.72
CA CYS A 84 4.44 3.25 0.50
C CYS A 84 3.72 4.43 1.16
N GLY A 85 2.41 4.55 0.91
CA GLY A 85 1.55 5.55 1.57
C GLY A 85 1.11 5.04 2.94
N MET A 86 1.86 5.44 3.97
CA MET A 86 1.60 5.04 5.35
C MET A 86 0.53 5.92 6.00
N HIS A 87 -0.13 5.42 7.03
CA HIS A 87 -1.14 6.13 7.82
C HIS A 87 -2.26 6.74 6.95
N ALA A 88 -2.64 6.05 5.87
CA ALA A 88 -3.67 6.51 4.95
C ALA A 88 -5.08 6.44 5.59
N GLY A 89 -5.99 7.27 5.07
CA GLY A 89 -7.38 7.33 5.50
C GLY A 89 -7.57 8.03 6.84
N VAL A 90 -8.74 7.83 7.44
CA VAL A 90 -9.13 8.46 8.72
C VAL A 90 -8.42 7.84 9.92
N SER A 91 -7.83 6.64 9.78
CA SER A 91 -7.20 5.90 10.87
C SER A 91 -5.90 6.52 11.39
N VAL A 92 -5.37 7.54 10.72
CA VAL A 92 -4.28 8.35 11.26
C VAL A 92 -4.65 8.99 12.60
N GLY A 93 -5.95 9.25 12.81
CA GLY A 93 -6.54 9.61 14.11
C GLY A 93 -6.13 10.98 14.63
N PRO A 94 -5.35 11.06 15.74
CA PRO A 94 -5.12 12.31 16.47
C PRO A 94 -4.39 13.40 15.69
N ASP A 95 -3.68 13.06 14.61
CA ASP A 95 -3.03 14.06 13.77
C ASP A 95 -4.04 14.91 12.96
N GLY A 96 -5.28 14.44 12.85
CA GLY A 96 -6.41 15.19 12.32
C GLY A 96 -6.39 15.36 10.80
N ALA A 97 -7.22 16.28 10.32
CA ALA A 97 -7.55 16.47 8.91
C ALA A 97 -6.32 16.79 8.02
N THR A 98 -5.27 17.39 8.57
CA THR A 98 -4.04 17.70 7.81
C THR A 98 -3.24 16.45 7.43
N HIS A 99 -3.48 15.32 8.07
CA HIS A 99 -2.79 14.05 7.89
C HIS A 99 -3.70 12.93 7.38
N GLN A 100 -5.02 13.12 7.46
CA GLN A 100 -6.01 12.16 6.95
C GLN A 100 -6.05 12.24 5.42
N MET A 101 -5.58 11.18 4.76
CA MET A 101 -5.55 11.10 3.30
C MET A 101 -6.64 10.16 2.80
N LEU A 102 -7.67 10.73 2.16
CA LEU A 102 -8.82 9.99 1.65
C LEU A 102 -8.77 9.78 0.14
N GLU A 103 -8.01 10.58 -0.58
CA GLU A 103 -7.96 10.67 -2.03
C GLU A 103 -6.86 9.82 -2.68
N ASP A 104 -5.99 9.23 -1.89
CA ASP A 104 -4.78 8.53 -2.32
C ASP A 104 -5.04 7.43 -3.35
N ILE A 105 -6.03 6.57 -3.12
CA ILE A 105 -6.38 5.50 -4.06
C ILE A 105 -6.85 6.10 -5.39
N ALA A 106 -7.72 7.12 -5.36
CA ALA A 106 -8.23 7.76 -6.56
C ALA A 106 -7.11 8.42 -7.37
N MET A 107 -6.23 9.17 -6.69
CA MET A 107 -5.08 9.82 -7.31
C MET A 107 -4.14 8.81 -7.97
N MET A 108 -3.78 7.75 -7.25
CA MET A 108 -2.84 6.75 -7.77
C MET A 108 -3.43 5.89 -8.87
N ARG A 109 -4.73 5.59 -8.84
CA ARG A 109 -5.42 4.88 -9.92
C ARG A 109 -5.56 5.70 -11.20
N ALA A 110 -5.49 7.02 -11.12
CA ALA A 110 -5.53 7.89 -12.30
C ALA A 110 -4.20 7.92 -13.07
N MET A 111 -3.10 7.41 -12.49
CA MET A 111 -1.80 7.39 -13.16
C MET A 111 -1.68 6.21 -14.14
N PRO A 112 -1.07 6.42 -15.32
CA PRO A 112 -0.73 5.31 -16.22
C PRO A 112 0.32 4.40 -15.56
N ASN A 113 0.32 3.12 -15.91
CA ASN A 113 1.26 2.10 -15.45
C ASN A 113 1.26 1.81 -13.94
N MET A 114 0.60 2.62 -13.11
CA MET A 114 0.60 2.48 -11.66
C MET A 114 -0.23 1.29 -11.21
N ILE A 115 0.42 0.38 -10.48
CA ILE A 115 -0.27 -0.68 -9.74
C ILE A 115 -0.65 -0.12 -8.37
N VAL A 116 -1.90 -0.33 -7.95
CA VAL A 116 -2.40 0.12 -6.64
C VAL A 116 -2.78 -1.11 -5.81
N LEU A 117 -2.14 -1.25 -4.65
CA LEU A 117 -2.36 -2.33 -3.69
C LEU A 117 -2.86 -1.76 -2.37
N ASN A 118 -3.93 -2.31 -1.84
CA ASN A 118 -4.49 -1.94 -0.55
C ASN A 118 -4.76 -3.21 0.27
N PRO A 119 -3.73 -3.78 0.91
CA PRO A 119 -3.82 -5.04 1.63
C PRO A 119 -4.77 -4.93 2.82
N CYS A 120 -5.49 -6.03 3.09
CA CYS A 120 -6.53 -6.09 4.11
C CYS A 120 -6.00 -6.36 5.52
N ASP A 121 -4.85 -7.05 5.63
CA ASP A 121 -4.20 -7.37 6.91
C ASP A 121 -2.67 -7.49 6.78
N ALA A 122 -2.01 -7.87 7.86
CA ALA A 122 -0.55 -7.93 7.91
C ALA A 122 0.04 -9.01 6.99
N GLU A 123 -0.64 -10.16 6.83
CA GLU A 123 -0.15 -11.23 5.97
C GLU A 123 -0.31 -10.87 4.49
N GLU A 124 -1.43 -10.28 4.11
CA GLU A 124 -1.59 -9.75 2.76
C GLU A 124 -0.64 -8.58 2.47
N ALA A 125 -0.38 -7.71 3.46
CA ALA A 125 0.61 -6.63 3.35
C ALA A 125 2.01 -7.17 3.06
N ARG A 126 2.41 -8.25 3.72
CA ARG A 126 3.67 -8.95 3.46
C ARG A 126 3.73 -9.47 2.02
N LYS A 127 2.68 -10.15 1.55
CA LYS A 127 2.59 -10.68 0.18
C LYS A 127 2.60 -9.57 -0.87
N ALA A 128 1.82 -8.50 -0.64
CA ALA A 128 1.76 -7.34 -1.52
C ALA A 128 3.12 -6.66 -1.66
N THR A 129 3.85 -6.49 -0.56
CA THR A 129 5.19 -5.90 -0.55
C THR A 129 6.20 -6.75 -1.33
N LEU A 130 6.18 -8.08 -1.14
CA LEU A 130 7.04 -8.99 -1.88
C LEU A 130 6.72 -9.00 -3.38
N ALA A 131 5.42 -9.02 -3.73
CA ALA A 131 4.98 -8.94 -5.13
C ALA A 131 5.36 -7.61 -5.77
N ALA A 132 5.25 -6.50 -5.03
CA ALA A 132 5.69 -5.19 -5.51
C ALA A 132 7.20 -5.17 -5.77
N ALA A 133 8.02 -5.77 -4.91
CA ALA A 133 9.47 -5.82 -5.09
C ALA A 133 9.89 -6.51 -6.40
N SER A 134 9.09 -7.44 -6.90
CA SER A 134 9.43 -8.28 -8.06
C SER A 134 8.68 -7.95 -9.35
N ASN A 135 7.68 -7.06 -9.33
CA ASN A 135 6.79 -6.84 -10.47
C ASN A 135 7.36 -5.93 -11.58
N GLY A 136 8.47 -5.25 -11.35
CA GLY A 136 9.11 -4.36 -12.32
C GLY A 136 8.31 -3.09 -12.67
N LYS A 137 7.22 -2.77 -11.95
CA LYS A 137 6.29 -1.67 -12.26
C LYS A 137 6.23 -0.62 -11.15
N PRO A 138 5.89 0.64 -11.46
CA PRO A 138 5.55 1.60 -10.42
C PRO A 138 4.36 1.07 -9.62
N THR A 139 4.49 1.08 -8.29
CA THR A 139 3.48 0.46 -7.43
C THR A 139 3.22 1.33 -6.20
N TYR A 140 1.98 1.65 -5.95
CA TYR A 140 1.50 2.25 -4.71
C TYR A 140 0.99 1.16 -3.77
N ILE A 141 1.47 1.16 -2.53
CA ILE A 141 1.00 0.27 -1.48
C ILE A 141 0.44 1.12 -0.34
N ARG A 142 -0.82 0.92 -0.04
CA ARG A 142 -1.54 1.68 1.00
C ARG A 142 -1.50 0.97 2.33
N PHE A 143 -1.12 1.68 3.38
CA PHE A 143 -1.13 1.15 4.75
C PHE A 143 -1.88 2.09 5.70
N GLY A 144 -2.77 1.52 6.53
CA GLY A 144 -3.40 2.22 7.64
C GLY A 144 -2.46 2.36 8.84
N ARG A 145 -2.82 3.22 9.81
CA ARG A 145 -2.12 3.35 11.09
C ARG A 145 -2.62 2.37 12.13
N ALA A 146 -3.95 2.20 12.20
CA ALA A 146 -4.57 1.34 13.20
C ALA A 146 -4.22 -0.14 12.97
N GLY A 147 -4.04 -0.89 14.05
CA GLY A 147 -3.99 -2.34 13.98
C GLY A 147 -5.32 -2.91 13.51
N VAL A 148 -5.27 -3.92 12.67
CA VAL A 148 -6.45 -4.62 12.14
C VAL A 148 -6.33 -6.11 12.44
N PRO A 149 -7.45 -6.84 12.56
CA PRO A 149 -7.40 -8.29 12.70
C PRO A 149 -6.67 -8.95 11.53
N VAL A 150 -5.84 -9.94 11.83
CA VAL A 150 -5.20 -10.78 10.80
C VAL A 150 -6.11 -11.99 10.57
N PHE A 151 -6.65 -12.12 9.38
CA PHE A 151 -7.59 -13.17 9.02
C PHE A 151 -7.20 -13.94 7.76
N THR A 152 -6.21 -13.42 7.00
CA THR A 152 -5.56 -14.19 5.94
C THR A 152 -4.38 -15.00 6.51
N THR A 153 -3.97 -16.05 5.79
CA THR A 153 -2.91 -16.97 6.22
C THR A 153 -1.80 -17.04 5.18
N PRO A 154 -0.64 -17.62 5.50
CA PRO A 154 0.41 -17.86 4.50
C PRO A 154 -0.08 -18.59 3.25
N GLU A 155 -1.06 -19.50 3.39
CA GLU A 155 -1.64 -20.32 2.32
C GLU A 155 -2.71 -19.56 1.53
N THR A 156 -3.28 -18.47 2.06
CA THR A 156 -4.25 -17.65 1.34
C THR A 156 -3.65 -17.16 0.03
N PRO A 157 -4.25 -17.44 -1.12
CA PRO A 157 -3.66 -17.03 -2.41
C PRO A 157 -3.61 -15.51 -2.53
N PHE A 158 -2.55 -15.00 -3.15
CA PHE A 158 -2.40 -13.59 -3.49
C PHE A 158 -1.83 -13.44 -4.89
N ALA A 159 -2.48 -12.66 -5.71
CA ALA A 159 -1.96 -12.28 -7.02
C ALA A 159 -2.41 -10.86 -7.39
N VAL A 160 -1.48 -10.04 -7.85
CA VAL A 160 -1.78 -8.68 -8.31
C VAL A 160 -2.83 -8.73 -9.44
N GLY A 161 -3.89 -7.92 -9.33
CA GLY A 161 -4.97 -7.86 -10.32
C GLY A 161 -6.00 -8.99 -10.23
N LYS A 162 -5.95 -9.82 -9.18
CA LYS A 162 -6.94 -10.87 -8.91
C LYS A 162 -7.67 -10.57 -7.60
N ALA A 163 -9.00 -10.58 -7.66
CA ALA A 163 -9.82 -10.53 -6.45
C ALA A 163 -9.72 -11.86 -5.70
N LEU A 164 -9.71 -11.79 -4.38
CA LEU A 164 -9.79 -12.94 -3.50
C LEU A 164 -11.22 -13.10 -2.99
N LEU A 165 -11.81 -14.26 -3.22
CA LEU A 165 -13.13 -14.58 -2.66
C LEU A 165 -12.95 -15.03 -1.21
N LEU A 166 -13.31 -14.13 -0.28
CA LEU A 166 -13.16 -14.33 1.17
C LEU A 166 -14.34 -15.07 1.81
N TRP A 167 -15.53 -14.88 1.25
CA TRP A 167 -16.76 -15.53 1.68
C TRP A 167 -17.60 -15.87 0.46
N ASN A 168 -18.17 -17.05 0.42
CA ASN A 168 -18.97 -17.53 -0.71
C ASN A 168 -20.23 -18.23 -0.23
N SER A 169 -21.31 -18.12 -1.02
CA SER A 169 -22.53 -18.89 -0.85
C SER A 169 -23.12 -19.26 -2.21
N GLU A 170 -24.01 -20.29 -2.23
CA GLU A 170 -24.53 -20.84 -3.49
C GLU A 170 -25.47 -19.89 -4.25
N LYS A 171 -26.26 -19.09 -3.53
CA LYS A 171 -27.27 -18.19 -4.11
C LYS A 171 -27.19 -16.79 -3.48
N PRO A 172 -26.09 -16.06 -3.70
CA PRO A 172 -25.88 -14.77 -3.05
C PRO A 172 -26.89 -13.74 -3.55
N LYS A 173 -27.48 -13.01 -2.60
CA LYS A 173 -28.35 -11.86 -2.84
C LYS A 173 -27.60 -10.53 -2.67
N VAL A 174 -26.47 -10.57 -1.96
CA VAL A 174 -25.64 -9.40 -1.64
C VAL A 174 -24.18 -9.71 -2.01
N ALA A 175 -23.50 -8.74 -2.59
CA ALA A 175 -22.05 -8.78 -2.82
C ALA A 175 -21.37 -7.62 -2.11
N PHE A 176 -20.37 -7.93 -1.29
CA PHE A 176 -19.46 -6.95 -0.71
C PHE A 176 -18.17 -6.96 -1.53
N LEU A 177 -17.89 -5.86 -2.23
CA LEU A 177 -16.62 -5.62 -2.90
C LEU A 177 -15.79 -4.71 -2.00
N SER A 178 -14.78 -5.26 -1.37
CA SER A 178 -14.02 -4.59 -0.32
C SER A 178 -12.52 -4.56 -0.63
N THR A 179 -11.80 -3.68 0.04
CA THR A 179 -10.35 -3.61 -0.04
C THR A 179 -9.78 -3.00 1.25
N GLY A 180 -8.57 -3.41 1.62
CA GLY A 180 -7.92 -2.95 2.84
C GLY A 180 -8.63 -3.43 4.11
N ALA A 181 -8.48 -2.67 5.18
CA ALA A 181 -8.99 -3.02 6.51
C ALA A 181 -10.51 -3.29 6.57
N LEU A 182 -11.29 -2.66 5.66
CA LEU A 182 -12.74 -2.85 5.61
C LEU A 182 -13.15 -4.25 5.14
N SER A 183 -12.24 -5.04 4.58
CA SER A 183 -12.54 -6.43 4.19
C SER A 183 -12.90 -7.30 5.40
N TYR A 184 -12.34 -7.04 6.57
CA TYR A 184 -12.75 -7.72 7.80
C TYR A 184 -14.18 -7.37 8.21
N GLU A 185 -14.56 -6.10 8.13
CA GLU A 185 -15.92 -5.64 8.42
C GLU A 185 -16.94 -6.22 7.43
N ALA A 186 -16.56 -6.34 6.17
CA ALA A 186 -17.38 -7.01 5.15
C ALA A 186 -17.62 -8.49 5.48
N LEU A 187 -16.60 -9.19 6.00
CA LEU A 187 -16.75 -10.58 6.49
C LEU A 187 -17.69 -10.67 7.68
N LEU A 188 -17.60 -9.75 8.63
CA LEU A 188 -18.51 -9.70 9.78
C LEU A 188 -19.95 -9.44 9.34
N ALA A 189 -20.14 -8.52 8.39
CA ALA A 189 -21.47 -8.23 7.80
C ALA A 189 -22.04 -9.44 7.06
N ALA A 190 -21.23 -10.13 6.27
CA ALA A 190 -21.66 -11.36 5.57
C ALA A 190 -22.08 -12.44 6.55
N ARG A 191 -21.34 -12.61 7.64
CA ARG A 191 -21.67 -13.58 8.70
C ARG A 191 -22.99 -13.23 9.43
N ALA A 192 -23.23 -11.95 9.68
CA ALA A 192 -24.48 -11.49 10.27
C ALA A 192 -25.67 -11.73 9.33
N LEU A 193 -25.54 -11.39 8.04
CA LEU A 193 -26.58 -11.65 7.04
C LEU A 193 -26.88 -13.15 6.89
N HIS A 194 -25.86 -13.98 6.94
CA HIS A 194 -26.04 -15.44 6.87
C HIS A 194 -26.87 -15.98 8.04
N ALA A 195 -26.66 -15.42 9.25
CA ALA A 195 -27.48 -15.78 10.42
C ALA A 195 -28.96 -15.39 10.26
N ASP A 196 -29.25 -14.35 9.46
CA ASP A 196 -30.60 -13.91 9.10
C ASP A 196 -31.15 -14.61 7.84
N GLY A 197 -30.47 -15.61 7.32
CA GLY A 197 -30.87 -16.36 6.12
C GLY A 197 -30.67 -15.61 4.81
N ILE A 198 -29.82 -14.59 4.80
CA ILE A 198 -29.46 -13.81 3.61
C ILE A 198 -28.08 -14.22 3.12
N GLU A 199 -28.05 -14.87 1.97
CA GLU A 199 -26.79 -15.35 1.36
C GLU A 199 -26.02 -14.19 0.71
N SER A 200 -24.70 -14.20 0.89
CA SER A 200 -23.82 -13.14 0.40
C SER A 200 -22.46 -13.65 -0.07
N ILE A 201 -21.73 -12.82 -0.81
CA ILE A 201 -20.32 -13.00 -1.15
C ILE A 201 -19.50 -11.82 -0.66
N VAL A 202 -18.21 -12.06 -0.33
CA VAL A 202 -17.19 -11.03 -0.03
C VAL A 202 -15.99 -11.28 -0.92
N ALA A 203 -15.58 -10.26 -1.68
CA ALA A 203 -14.41 -10.27 -2.55
C ALA A 203 -13.58 -9.00 -2.37
#